data_bcf6f9cf03c276d67bafebde3e697f45
#
_entry.id   bcf6f9cf03c276d67bafebde3e697f45
#
_cell.length_a   1.000
_cell.length_b   1.000
_cell.length_c   1.000
_cell.angle_alpha   90.00
_cell.angle_beta   90.00
_cell.angle_gamma   90.00
#
_symmetry.space_group_name_H-M   'P 1'
#
loop_
_entity.id
_entity.type
_entity.pdbx_description
1 polymer ?
#
loop_
_entity_poly.entity_id
_entity_poly.type
_entity_poly.pdbx_seq_one_letter_code
_entity_poly.pdbx_strand_id
1 'polypeptide(L)'
;MHIPVRIVLVDTSHPGNIGATARAMKTMGLSDLALVRPQEFPSDEATARAAGADDLLAAARVCDDLGHAIADCGWVVGASARLRTIALPIVDPRECATTIWQRLPGTRVAILMGPEQSGLTNDDLARCQQLVHIPAAPGYSSLNLAMAVQVLCYELRMAASAREPPQGPQSDEPPATAAELEGLHEHLERLLTESGFLHPEHQKQVKLKLRRIFLKATLDRNELNILRGMLTSLAPAKRYPPSSS
;
A
#
# COMPACT_ATOMS: atom_id res chain seq x y z
N MET A 1 -14.59 -14.90 -11.92
CA MET A 1 -13.21 -14.92 -11.38
C MET A 1 -13.04 -13.71 -10.49
N HIS A 2 -12.71 -13.89 -9.22
CA HIS A 2 -12.49 -12.83 -8.23
C HIS A 2 -10.99 -12.49 -8.19
N ILE A 3 -10.64 -11.21 -8.19
CA ILE A 3 -9.26 -10.72 -8.12
C ILE A 3 -9.03 -10.15 -6.72
N PRO A 4 -8.23 -10.80 -5.87
CA PRO A 4 -8.06 -10.43 -4.46
C PRO A 4 -7.05 -9.27 -4.29
N VAL A 5 -7.29 -8.16 -4.97
CA VAL A 5 -6.52 -6.91 -4.87
C VAL A 5 -7.40 -5.85 -4.23
N ARG A 6 -6.86 -5.18 -3.22
CA ARG A 6 -7.53 -4.07 -2.54
C ARG A 6 -7.23 -2.77 -3.25
N ILE A 7 -8.28 -2.02 -3.61
CA ILE A 7 -8.15 -0.63 -4.00
C ILE A 7 -8.35 0.24 -2.76
N VAL A 8 -7.41 1.13 -2.49
CA VAL A 8 -7.45 2.05 -1.34
C VAL A 8 -7.53 3.48 -1.86
N LEU A 9 -8.63 4.16 -1.58
CA LEU A 9 -8.80 5.58 -1.88
C LEU A 9 -8.43 6.39 -0.64
N VAL A 10 -7.47 7.30 -0.77
CA VAL A 10 -6.95 8.12 0.33
C VAL A 10 -7.44 9.56 0.15
N ASP A 11 -8.08 10.11 1.19
CA ASP A 11 -8.55 11.50 1.24
C ASP A 11 -9.39 11.92 0.02
N THR A 12 -10.20 11.01 -0.50
CA THR A 12 -11.05 11.28 -1.68
C THR A 12 -12.04 12.38 -1.38
N SER A 13 -12.01 13.44 -2.19
CA SER A 13 -12.82 14.64 -1.96
C SER A 13 -14.22 14.55 -2.56
N HIS A 14 -14.38 13.79 -3.64
CA HIS A 14 -15.62 13.76 -4.40
C HIS A 14 -16.34 12.41 -4.29
N PRO A 15 -17.53 12.33 -3.68
CA PRO A 15 -18.23 11.06 -3.47
C PRO A 15 -18.54 10.33 -4.79
N GLY A 16 -18.78 11.05 -5.88
CA GLY A 16 -18.97 10.48 -7.20
C GLY A 16 -17.78 9.66 -7.71
N ASN A 17 -16.54 9.99 -7.30
CA ASN A 17 -15.36 9.19 -7.63
C ASN A 17 -15.35 7.85 -6.87
N ILE A 18 -15.87 7.83 -5.64
CA ILE A 18 -16.00 6.58 -4.83
C ILE A 18 -16.97 5.63 -5.56
N GLY A 19 -18.15 6.12 -5.93
CA GLY A 19 -19.14 5.33 -6.64
C GLY A 19 -18.63 4.83 -8.00
N ALA A 20 -18.05 5.70 -8.81
CA ALA A 20 -17.48 5.34 -10.10
C ALA A 20 -16.31 4.34 -9.96
N THR A 21 -15.52 4.43 -8.90
CA THR A 21 -14.48 3.44 -8.56
C THR A 21 -15.11 2.08 -8.25
N ALA A 22 -16.13 2.03 -7.40
CA ALA A 22 -16.84 0.79 -7.10
C ALA A 22 -17.39 0.12 -8.37
N ARG A 23 -17.96 0.88 -9.29
CA ARG A 23 -18.42 0.39 -10.60
C ARG A 23 -17.26 -0.17 -11.44
N ALA A 24 -16.14 0.55 -11.54
CA ALA A 24 -14.95 0.12 -12.26
C ALA A 24 -14.42 -1.21 -11.71
N MET A 25 -14.29 -1.33 -10.40
CA MET A 25 -13.85 -2.54 -9.71
C MET A 25 -14.78 -3.72 -9.98
N LYS A 26 -16.09 -3.55 -9.79
CA LYS A 26 -17.08 -4.61 -9.99
C LYS A 26 -17.07 -5.13 -11.43
N THR A 27 -17.00 -4.24 -12.41
CA THR A 27 -16.93 -4.58 -13.83
C THR A 27 -15.74 -5.48 -14.15
N MET A 28 -14.61 -5.30 -13.46
CA MET A 28 -13.37 -6.05 -13.67
C MET A 28 -13.18 -7.23 -12.69
N GLY A 29 -14.11 -7.45 -11.75
CA GLY A 29 -14.11 -8.57 -10.83
C GLY A 29 -13.29 -8.35 -9.57
N LEU A 30 -13.06 -7.10 -9.16
CA LEU A 30 -12.51 -6.71 -7.87
C LEU A 30 -13.65 -6.34 -6.92
N SER A 31 -13.48 -6.61 -5.62
CA SER A 31 -14.49 -6.31 -4.60
C SER A 31 -13.92 -5.78 -3.28
N ASP A 32 -12.59 -5.74 -3.08
CA ASP A 32 -11.98 -5.25 -1.84
C ASP A 32 -11.67 -3.75 -1.97
N LEU A 33 -12.59 -2.90 -1.48
CA LEU A 33 -12.47 -1.44 -1.44
C LEU A 33 -12.22 -0.97 -0.01
N ALA A 34 -11.21 -0.13 0.17
CA ALA A 34 -10.98 0.60 1.41
C ALA A 34 -10.95 2.12 1.14
N LEU A 35 -11.55 2.87 2.05
CA LEU A 35 -11.63 4.33 2.02
C LEU A 35 -10.90 4.86 3.24
N VAL A 36 -9.85 5.63 3.03
CA VAL A 36 -9.10 6.27 4.12
C VAL A 36 -9.51 7.72 4.19
N ARG A 37 -10.16 8.12 5.29
CA ARG A 37 -10.63 9.49 5.52
C ARG A 37 -11.38 10.10 4.33
N PRO A 38 -12.40 9.43 3.74
CA PRO A 38 -13.20 10.03 2.70
C PRO A 38 -13.89 11.29 3.24
N GLN A 39 -13.97 12.35 2.44
CA GLN A 39 -14.62 13.60 2.91
C GLN A 39 -16.13 13.43 3.08
N GLU A 40 -16.76 12.63 2.22
CA GLU A 40 -18.18 12.36 2.24
C GLU A 40 -18.46 10.90 1.86
N PHE A 41 -18.75 10.07 2.85
CA PHE A 41 -19.16 8.68 2.67
C PHE A 41 -19.81 8.17 3.98
N PRO A 42 -20.99 7.46 3.90
CA PRO A 42 -21.78 7.18 2.69
C PRO A 42 -22.41 8.44 2.06
N SER A 43 -22.77 8.35 0.76
CA SER A 43 -23.35 9.46 0.01
C SER A 43 -24.29 8.96 -1.10
N ASP A 44 -25.40 9.66 -1.30
CA ASP A 44 -26.34 9.36 -2.38
C ASP A 44 -25.69 9.51 -3.76
N GLU A 45 -24.76 10.45 -3.91
CA GLU A 45 -24.00 10.62 -5.15
C GLU A 45 -23.10 9.41 -5.42
N ALA A 46 -22.41 8.90 -4.38
CA ALA A 46 -21.60 7.69 -4.52
C ALA A 46 -22.46 6.50 -4.97
N THR A 47 -23.63 6.32 -4.36
CA THR A 47 -24.60 5.28 -4.73
C THR A 47 -25.09 5.44 -6.17
N ALA A 48 -25.49 6.65 -6.58
CA ALA A 48 -25.93 6.92 -7.93
C ALA A 48 -24.84 6.62 -8.98
N ARG A 49 -23.58 6.97 -8.71
CA ARG A 49 -22.43 6.73 -9.61
C ARG A 49 -21.97 5.27 -9.61
N ALA A 50 -22.28 4.52 -8.57
CA ALA A 50 -21.94 3.09 -8.48
C ALA A 50 -22.74 2.24 -9.50
N ALA A 51 -23.95 2.71 -9.89
CA ALA A 51 -24.72 2.12 -10.96
C ALA A 51 -24.83 0.58 -10.87
N GLY A 52 -25.29 0.06 -9.73
CA GLY A 52 -25.44 -1.37 -9.45
C GLY A 52 -24.23 -2.03 -8.78
N ALA A 53 -23.22 -1.25 -8.34
CA ALA A 53 -22.13 -1.72 -7.49
C ALA A 53 -22.34 -1.33 -6.00
N ASP A 54 -23.59 -1.21 -5.58
CA ASP A 54 -23.98 -0.80 -4.21
C ASP A 54 -23.52 -1.80 -3.15
N ASP A 55 -23.48 -3.07 -3.48
CA ASP A 55 -22.95 -4.15 -2.65
C ASP A 55 -21.46 -3.93 -2.31
N LEU A 56 -20.69 -3.39 -3.25
CA LEU A 56 -19.28 -3.09 -3.07
C LEU A 56 -19.11 -1.84 -2.19
N LEU A 57 -19.98 -0.83 -2.34
CA LEU A 57 -20.00 0.31 -1.44
C LEU A 57 -20.37 -0.09 -0.01
N ALA A 58 -21.38 -0.95 0.15
CA ALA A 58 -21.82 -1.44 1.45
C ALA A 58 -20.74 -2.28 2.16
N ALA A 59 -19.90 -2.99 1.39
CA ALA A 59 -18.79 -3.79 1.90
C ALA A 59 -17.49 -2.98 2.07
N ALA A 60 -17.45 -1.71 1.65
CA ALA A 60 -16.25 -0.88 1.70
C ALA A 60 -15.82 -0.63 3.15
N ARG A 61 -14.51 -0.78 3.41
CA ARG A 61 -13.94 -0.48 4.72
C ARG A 61 -13.59 0.99 4.82
N VAL A 62 -14.14 1.68 5.81
CA VAL A 62 -13.75 3.06 6.12
C VAL A 62 -12.71 3.03 7.24
N CYS A 63 -11.58 3.66 7.01
CA CYS A 63 -10.44 3.68 7.92
C CYS A 63 -10.03 5.13 8.25
N ASP A 64 -9.61 5.37 9.48
CA ASP A 64 -9.14 6.68 9.93
C ASP A 64 -7.70 6.97 9.45
N ASP A 65 -6.92 5.94 9.15
CA ASP A 65 -5.55 6.08 8.65
C ASP A 65 -5.20 4.99 7.63
N LEU A 66 -4.14 5.27 6.85
CA LEU A 66 -3.67 4.38 5.80
C LEU A 66 -3.09 3.06 6.36
N GLY A 67 -2.45 3.10 7.53
CA GLY A 67 -1.87 1.91 8.16
C GLY A 67 -2.91 0.84 8.39
N HIS A 68 -4.08 1.20 8.92
CA HIS A 68 -5.20 0.28 9.12
C HIS A 68 -5.75 -0.29 7.80
N ALA A 69 -5.80 0.55 6.75
CA ALA A 69 -6.30 0.10 5.45
C ALA A 69 -5.41 -0.94 4.77
N ILE A 70 -4.09 -0.95 5.05
CA ILE A 70 -3.12 -1.85 4.40
C ILE A 70 -2.46 -2.84 5.35
N ALA A 71 -2.87 -2.89 6.62
CA ALA A 71 -2.18 -3.64 7.69
C ALA A 71 -1.91 -5.12 7.34
N ASP A 72 -2.84 -5.75 6.63
CA ASP A 72 -2.78 -7.16 6.21
C ASP A 72 -2.21 -7.37 4.79
N CYS A 73 -1.72 -6.30 4.15
CA CYS A 73 -1.13 -6.36 2.81
C CYS A 73 0.38 -6.52 2.89
N GLY A 74 0.94 -7.51 2.20
CA GLY A 74 2.38 -7.70 2.09
C GLY A 74 3.00 -7.03 0.87
N TRP A 75 2.18 -6.49 -0.04
CA TRP A 75 2.63 -5.71 -1.18
C TRP A 75 1.71 -4.51 -1.41
N VAL A 76 2.29 -3.32 -1.44
CA VAL A 76 1.58 -2.06 -1.61
C VAL A 76 2.14 -1.30 -2.80
N VAL A 77 1.26 -0.90 -3.71
CA VAL A 77 1.60 -0.12 -4.91
C VAL A 77 0.96 1.26 -4.79
N GLY A 78 1.71 2.32 -5.04
CA GLY A 78 1.18 3.68 -5.10
C GLY A 78 0.92 4.12 -6.54
N ALA A 79 -0.27 4.62 -6.85
CA ALA A 79 -0.54 5.25 -8.14
C ALA A 79 -0.10 6.73 -8.12
N SER A 80 0.69 7.13 -9.12
CA SER A 80 1.18 8.50 -9.21
C SER A 80 1.19 9.00 -10.65
N ALA A 81 0.55 10.15 -10.88
CA ALA A 81 0.63 10.86 -12.16
C ALA A 81 1.94 11.66 -12.31
N ARG A 82 2.64 11.92 -11.21
CA ARG A 82 3.89 12.70 -11.19
C ARG A 82 5.06 11.79 -10.87
N LEU A 83 6.10 11.84 -11.70
CA LEU A 83 7.38 11.22 -11.41
C LEU A 83 8.05 12.03 -10.31
N ARG A 84 7.89 11.60 -9.05
CA ARG A 84 8.53 12.25 -7.90
C ARG A 84 9.94 11.69 -7.69
N THR A 85 10.77 12.45 -6.98
CA THR A 85 12.16 12.09 -6.60
C THR A 85 12.26 10.90 -5.60
N ILE A 86 11.19 10.15 -5.42
CA ILE A 86 11.20 8.95 -4.57
C ILE A 86 11.76 7.81 -5.41
N ALA A 87 12.90 7.27 -5.00
CA ALA A 87 13.55 6.18 -5.72
C ALA A 87 12.88 4.83 -5.43
N LEU A 88 11.60 4.70 -5.80
CA LEU A 88 10.86 3.45 -5.90
C LEU A 88 10.87 2.98 -7.37
N PRO A 89 10.80 1.67 -7.63
CA PRO A 89 10.56 1.18 -8.98
C PRO A 89 9.25 1.75 -9.53
N ILE A 90 9.31 2.31 -10.74
CA ILE A 90 8.15 2.86 -11.43
C ILE A 90 7.85 1.97 -12.62
N VAL A 91 6.60 1.52 -12.74
CA VAL A 91 6.15 0.62 -13.80
C VAL A 91 4.89 1.16 -14.46
N ASP A 92 4.60 0.68 -15.65
CA ASP A 92 3.31 0.92 -16.31
C ASP A 92 2.20 0.00 -15.72
N PRO A 93 0.93 0.22 -16.05
CA PRO A 93 -0.18 -0.58 -15.52
C PRO A 93 -0.10 -2.07 -15.85
N ARG A 94 0.41 -2.42 -17.02
CA ARG A 94 0.54 -3.82 -17.48
C ARG A 94 1.64 -4.56 -16.71
N GLU A 95 2.78 -3.94 -16.56
CA GLU A 95 3.90 -4.46 -15.77
C GLU A 95 3.52 -4.56 -14.29
N CYS A 96 2.80 -3.54 -13.77
CA CYS A 96 2.23 -3.55 -12.43
C CYS A 96 1.30 -4.75 -12.22
N ALA A 97 0.34 -4.96 -13.11
CA ALA A 97 -0.59 -6.08 -13.04
C ALA A 97 0.14 -7.43 -13.08
N THR A 98 1.18 -7.55 -13.91
CA THR A 98 2.03 -8.74 -13.98
C THR A 98 2.74 -9.02 -12.67
N THR A 99 3.35 -7.99 -12.06
CA THR A 99 4.04 -8.09 -10.77
C THR A 99 3.07 -8.46 -9.65
N ILE A 100 1.91 -7.81 -9.59
CA ILE A 100 0.87 -8.11 -8.60
C ILE A 100 0.44 -9.57 -8.70
N TRP A 101 0.17 -10.05 -9.91
CA TRP A 101 -0.31 -11.41 -10.13
C TRP A 101 0.71 -12.47 -9.72
N GLN A 102 2.01 -12.17 -9.82
CA GLN A 102 3.08 -13.06 -9.34
C GLN A 102 3.11 -13.17 -7.81
N ARG A 103 2.60 -12.17 -7.10
CA ARG A 103 2.62 -12.11 -5.63
C ARG A 103 1.33 -12.60 -4.97
N LEU A 104 0.21 -12.53 -5.66
CA LEU A 104 -1.12 -12.89 -5.12
C LEU A 104 -1.19 -14.28 -4.45
N PRO A 105 -0.49 -15.34 -4.90
CA PRO A 105 -0.55 -16.63 -4.21
C PRO A 105 -0.05 -16.60 -2.76
N GLY A 106 0.86 -15.68 -2.44
CA GLY A 106 1.51 -15.62 -1.12
C GLY A 106 1.05 -14.46 -0.24
N THR A 107 0.38 -13.41 -0.79
CA THR A 107 0.06 -12.22 0.00
C THR A 107 -1.12 -11.44 -0.53
N ARG A 108 -1.71 -10.58 0.32
CA ARG A 108 -2.65 -9.55 -0.12
C ARG A 108 -1.92 -8.37 -0.72
N VAL A 109 -2.51 -7.78 -1.73
CA VAL A 109 -1.94 -6.62 -2.44
C VAL A 109 -2.90 -5.45 -2.34
N ALA A 110 -2.36 -4.26 -2.07
CA ALA A 110 -3.10 -3.00 -2.11
C ALA A 110 -2.57 -2.08 -3.21
N ILE A 111 -3.48 -1.36 -3.87
CA ILE A 111 -3.15 -0.25 -4.77
C ILE A 111 -3.71 1.02 -4.14
N LEU A 112 -2.84 1.98 -3.85
CA LEU A 112 -3.19 3.26 -3.25
C LEU A 112 -3.45 4.31 -4.32
N MET A 113 -4.58 4.98 -4.19
CA MET A 113 -4.98 6.12 -5.00
C MET A 113 -5.10 7.34 -4.09
N GLY A 114 -4.36 8.40 -4.37
CA GLY A 114 -4.40 9.63 -3.58
C GLY A 114 -5.55 10.57 -3.96
N PRO A 115 -5.72 11.66 -3.20
CA PRO A 115 -6.72 12.68 -3.50
C PRO A 115 -6.49 13.31 -4.87
N GLU A 116 -7.60 13.74 -5.50
CA GLU A 116 -7.67 14.14 -6.90
C GLU A 116 -6.72 15.30 -7.23
N GLN A 117 -6.54 16.23 -6.31
CA GLN A 117 -5.75 17.45 -6.56
C GLN A 117 -4.25 17.26 -6.31
N SER A 118 -3.88 16.56 -5.24
CA SER A 118 -2.48 16.49 -4.77
C SER A 118 -1.82 15.13 -5.01
N GLY A 119 -2.61 14.05 -5.20
CA GLY A 119 -2.11 12.69 -5.22
C GLY A 119 -1.58 12.24 -3.86
N LEU A 120 -0.99 11.08 -3.78
CA LEU A 120 -0.40 10.52 -2.56
C LEU A 120 0.70 11.41 -1.99
N THR A 121 0.77 11.53 -0.68
CA THR A 121 1.86 12.24 0.01
C THR A 121 3.16 11.43 -0.01
N ASN A 122 4.27 12.04 0.35
CA ASN A 122 5.54 11.30 0.47
C ASN A 122 5.49 10.25 1.60
N ASP A 123 4.71 10.51 2.64
CA ASP A 123 4.53 9.58 3.75
C ASP A 123 3.66 8.37 3.34
N ASP A 124 2.66 8.57 2.46
CA ASP A 124 1.91 7.46 1.84
C ASP A 124 2.79 6.64 0.90
N LEU A 125 3.59 7.30 0.07
CA LEU A 125 4.50 6.65 -0.87
C LEU A 125 5.64 5.91 -0.16
N ALA A 126 6.04 6.35 1.03
CA ALA A 126 7.01 5.65 1.86
C ALA A 126 6.53 4.28 2.37
N ARG A 127 5.24 3.99 2.25
CA ARG A 127 4.62 2.69 2.58
C ARG A 127 4.50 1.76 1.37
N CYS A 128 4.88 2.23 0.18
CA CYS A 128 4.80 1.47 -1.07
C CYS A 128 6.13 0.79 -1.41
N GLN A 129 6.05 -0.40 -1.99
CA GLN A 129 7.19 -1.08 -2.58
C GLN A 129 7.42 -0.68 -4.04
N GLN A 130 6.36 -0.23 -4.72
CA GLN A 130 6.37 0.07 -6.15
C GLN A 130 5.43 1.24 -6.46
N LEU A 131 5.73 1.99 -7.51
CA LEU A 131 4.83 2.98 -8.08
C LEU A 131 4.29 2.52 -9.42
N VAL A 132 3.01 2.75 -9.66
CA VAL A 132 2.41 2.62 -10.98
C VAL A 132 2.16 4.02 -11.55
N HIS A 133 2.67 4.24 -12.77
CA HIS A 133 2.42 5.45 -13.54
C HIS A 133 1.65 5.10 -14.81
N ILE A 134 0.49 5.73 -14.98
CA ILE A 134 -0.31 5.58 -16.20
C ILE A 134 0.19 6.61 -17.21
N PRO A 135 0.82 6.19 -18.32
CA PRO A 135 1.25 7.12 -19.35
C PRO A 135 0.06 7.89 -19.93
N ALA A 136 0.17 9.22 -19.97
CA ALA A 136 -0.85 10.11 -20.51
C ALA A 136 -0.23 11.12 -21.48
N ALA A 137 -1.07 11.87 -22.18
CA ALA A 137 -0.61 12.85 -23.16
C ALA A 137 0.27 13.94 -22.50
N PRO A 138 1.36 14.37 -23.16
CA PRO A 138 2.16 15.49 -22.69
C PRO A 138 1.29 16.73 -22.49
N GLY A 139 1.41 17.37 -21.32
CA GLY A 139 0.63 18.56 -20.97
C GLY A 139 -0.75 18.31 -20.37
N TYR A 140 -1.28 17.07 -20.42
CA TYR A 140 -2.54 16.68 -19.77
C TYR A 140 -2.43 15.28 -19.14
N SER A 141 -1.64 15.19 -18.07
CA SER A 141 -1.18 13.92 -17.49
C SER A 141 -2.06 13.38 -16.35
N SER A 142 -3.06 14.15 -15.88
CA SER A 142 -3.89 13.74 -14.75
C SER A 142 -5.19 13.11 -15.23
N LEU A 143 -5.35 11.81 -14.97
CA LEU A 143 -6.64 11.13 -15.15
C LEU A 143 -7.56 11.42 -13.97
N ASN A 144 -8.88 11.43 -14.22
CA ASN A 144 -9.84 11.32 -13.12
C ASN A 144 -9.57 10.04 -12.32
N LEU A 145 -9.80 10.11 -11.00
CA LEU A 145 -9.50 9.03 -10.06
C LEU A 145 -10.12 7.68 -10.49
N ALA A 146 -11.41 7.68 -10.78
CA ALA A 146 -12.10 6.45 -11.18
C ALA A 146 -11.65 5.92 -12.56
N MET A 147 -11.27 6.80 -13.48
CA MET A 147 -10.69 6.40 -14.77
C MET A 147 -9.32 5.75 -14.57
N ALA A 148 -8.48 6.28 -13.68
CA ALA A 148 -7.21 5.66 -13.35
C ALA A 148 -7.41 4.27 -12.73
N VAL A 149 -8.36 4.12 -11.80
CA VAL A 149 -8.75 2.83 -11.23
C VAL A 149 -9.25 1.87 -12.32
N GLN A 150 -10.06 2.35 -13.27
CA GLN A 150 -10.55 1.50 -14.38
C GLN A 150 -9.39 0.92 -15.21
N VAL A 151 -8.37 1.73 -15.53
CA VAL A 151 -7.19 1.26 -16.28
C VAL A 151 -6.45 0.17 -15.50
N LEU A 152 -6.20 0.39 -14.21
CA LEU A 152 -5.51 -0.58 -13.35
C LEU A 152 -6.32 -1.88 -13.20
N CYS A 153 -7.62 -1.78 -12.95
CA CYS A 153 -8.51 -2.93 -12.85
C CYS A 153 -8.59 -3.71 -14.17
N TYR A 154 -8.57 -3.02 -15.32
CA TYR A 154 -8.55 -3.67 -16.63
C TYR A 154 -7.26 -4.49 -16.84
N GLU A 155 -6.10 -3.93 -16.59
CA GLU A 155 -4.83 -4.65 -16.73
C GLU A 155 -4.73 -5.83 -15.75
N LEU A 156 -5.23 -5.68 -14.52
CA LEU A 156 -5.35 -6.79 -13.58
C LEU A 156 -6.24 -7.91 -14.12
N ARG A 157 -7.39 -7.56 -14.75
CA ARG A 157 -8.30 -8.52 -15.37
C ARG A 157 -7.65 -9.22 -16.56
N MET A 158 -6.93 -8.49 -17.40
CA MET A 158 -6.21 -9.04 -18.56
C MET A 158 -5.10 -9.99 -18.12
N ALA A 159 -4.31 -9.61 -17.11
CA ALA A 159 -3.27 -10.47 -16.55
C ALA A 159 -3.84 -11.76 -15.93
N ALA A 160 -5.02 -11.66 -15.29
CA ALA A 160 -5.74 -12.82 -14.76
C ALA A 160 -6.23 -13.78 -15.86
N SER A 161 -6.65 -13.24 -17.01
CA SER A 161 -7.18 -14.04 -18.12
C SER A 161 -6.07 -14.68 -18.96
N ALA A 162 -4.85 -14.16 -18.92
CA ALA A 162 -3.72 -14.62 -19.73
C ALA A 162 -2.92 -15.76 -19.08
N ARG A 163 -3.26 -16.20 -17.87
CA ARG A 163 -2.44 -17.13 -17.09
C ARG A 163 -3.17 -18.38 -16.64
N GLU A 164 -2.51 -19.53 -16.84
CA GLU A 164 -2.56 -20.64 -15.88
C GLU A 164 -2.01 -20.15 -14.53
N PRO A 165 -2.49 -20.72 -13.39
CA PRO A 165 -2.04 -20.27 -12.07
C PRO A 165 -0.50 -20.28 -12.01
N PRO A 166 0.13 -19.24 -11.43
CA PRO A 166 1.57 -19.10 -11.43
C PRO A 166 2.24 -20.29 -10.71
N GLN A 167 3.09 -21.01 -11.44
CA GLN A 167 4.04 -21.97 -10.90
C GLN A 167 5.37 -21.23 -10.64
N GLY A 168 5.43 -20.45 -9.58
CA GLY A 168 6.69 -19.85 -9.09
C GLY A 168 7.18 -20.60 -7.85
N PRO A 169 8.50 -20.53 -7.52
CA PRO A 169 8.96 -21.00 -6.24
C PRO A 169 8.22 -20.22 -5.16
N GLN A 170 7.32 -20.89 -4.47
CA GLN A 170 6.70 -20.35 -3.28
C GLN A 170 7.78 -20.35 -2.20
N SER A 171 8.07 -19.20 -1.61
CA SER A 171 8.74 -19.19 -0.31
C SER A 171 7.85 -19.97 0.65
N ASP A 172 8.43 -20.87 1.45
CA ASP A 172 7.71 -21.65 2.44
C ASP A 172 7.05 -20.75 3.51
N GLU A 173 7.47 -19.50 3.58
CA GLU A 173 6.96 -18.48 4.48
C GLU A 173 6.28 -17.32 3.73
N PRO A 174 5.13 -16.82 4.21
CA PRO A 174 4.46 -15.69 3.59
C PRO A 174 5.27 -14.40 3.75
N PRO A 175 5.18 -13.44 2.79
CA PRO A 175 5.76 -12.11 2.94
C PRO A 175 5.26 -11.42 4.20
N ALA A 176 6.14 -10.66 4.85
CA ALA A 176 5.78 -9.84 5.99
C ALA A 176 4.70 -8.83 5.60
N THR A 177 3.67 -8.70 6.42
CA THR A 177 2.58 -7.73 6.22
C THR A 177 3.05 -6.30 6.51
N ALA A 178 2.30 -5.31 6.04
CA ALA A 178 2.59 -3.91 6.32
C ALA A 178 2.59 -3.60 7.82
N ALA A 179 1.73 -4.26 8.62
CA ALA A 179 1.71 -4.11 10.07
C ALA A 179 2.95 -4.72 10.74
N GLU A 180 3.41 -5.87 10.27
CA GLU A 180 4.63 -6.52 10.79
C GLU A 180 5.86 -5.69 10.48
N LEU A 181 5.96 -5.13 9.26
CA LEU A 181 7.02 -4.20 8.87
C LEU A 181 6.98 -2.89 9.68
N GLU A 182 5.78 -2.35 9.96
CA GLU A 182 5.65 -1.17 10.83
C GLU A 182 6.21 -1.46 12.23
N GLY A 183 5.88 -2.61 12.82
CA GLY A 183 6.43 -3.02 14.12
C GLY A 183 7.97 -3.19 14.11
N LEU A 184 8.58 -3.60 12.99
CA LEU A 184 10.03 -3.61 12.83
C LEU A 184 10.59 -2.18 12.81
N HIS A 185 9.94 -1.27 12.08
CA HIS A 185 10.35 0.13 11.99
C HIS A 185 10.27 0.85 13.34
N GLU A 186 9.19 0.68 14.09
CA GLU A 186 9.04 1.25 15.43
C GLU A 186 10.12 0.73 16.40
N HIS A 187 10.42 -0.59 16.33
CA HIS A 187 11.48 -1.18 17.14
C HIS A 187 12.85 -0.58 16.80
N LEU A 188 13.18 -0.47 15.53
CA LEU A 188 14.43 0.10 15.04
C LEU A 188 14.53 1.59 15.41
N GLU A 189 13.48 2.37 15.22
CA GLU A 189 13.44 3.79 15.56
C GLU A 189 13.71 4.02 17.03
N ARG A 190 13.08 3.24 17.91
CA ARG A 190 13.31 3.32 19.37
C ARG A 190 14.78 3.10 19.70
N LEU A 191 15.40 2.02 19.20
CA LEU A 191 16.79 1.70 19.49
C LEU A 191 17.77 2.74 18.94
N LEU A 192 17.52 3.24 17.74
CA LEU A 192 18.35 4.28 17.12
C LEU A 192 18.22 5.64 17.83
N THR A 193 17.05 5.91 18.42
CA THR A 193 16.86 7.09 19.27
C THR A 193 17.59 6.92 20.60
N GLU A 194 17.44 5.77 21.27
CA GLU A 194 18.12 5.45 22.53
C GLU A 194 19.64 5.43 22.38
N SER A 195 20.17 5.00 21.24
CA SER A 195 21.62 5.00 20.94
C SER A 195 22.19 6.38 20.57
N GLY A 196 21.32 7.39 20.35
CA GLY A 196 21.72 8.71 19.88
C GLY A 196 22.07 8.78 18.38
N PHE A 197 21.86 7.71 17.61
CA PHE A 197 22.10 7.70 16.15
C PHE A 197 21.12 8.63 15.41
N LEU A 198 19.88 8.68 15.86
CA LEU A 198 18.87 9.58 15.28
C LEU A 198 18.97 10.97 15.92
N HIS A 199 19.59 11.89 15.21
CA HIS A 199 19.63 13.30 15.59
C HIS A 199 18.33 14.04 15.26
N PRO A 200 17.82 14.93 16.16
CA PRO A 200 16.54 15.64 15.96
C PRO A 200 16.43 16.36 14.62
N GLU A 201 17.52 16.94 14.11
CA GLU A 201 17.52 17.75 12.89
C GLU A 201 17.38 16.94 11.59
N HIS A 202 17.74 15.65 11.58
CA HIS A 202 17.76 14.82 10.38
C HIS A 202 16.92 13.53 10.49
N GLN A 203 16.19 13.36 11.59
CA GLN A 203 15.43 12.13 11.88
C GLN A 203 14.51 11.71 10.73
N LYS A 204 13.73 12.65 10.17
CA LYS A 204 12.72 12.33 9.15
C LYS A 204 13.34 11.68 7.91
N GLN A 205 14.45 12.21 7.41
CA GLN A 205 15.11 11.66 6.21
C GLN A 205 15.74 10.29 6.46
N VAL A 206 16.36 10.11 7.64
CA VAL A 206 16.98 8.83 7.99
C VAL A 206 15.92 7.74 8.17
N LYS A 207 14.82 8.04 8.86
CA LYS A 207 13.69 7.12 9.02
C LYS A 207 13.10 6.69 7.68
N LEU A 208 12.88 7.61 6.74
CA LEU A 208 12.38 7.30 5.40
C LEU A 208 13.36 6.42 4.61
N LYS A 209 14.67 6.67 4.72
CA LYS A 209 15.69 5.84 4.06
C LYS A 209 15.74 4.43 4.64
N LEU A 210 15.68 4.28 5.96
CA LEU A 210 15.66 2.98 6.64
C LEU A 210 14.40 2.19 6.25
N ARG A 211 13.23 2.82 6.29
CA ARG A 211 11.97 2.20 5.84
C ARG A 211 12.11 1.67 4.41
N ARG A 212 12.65 2.46 3.51
CA ARG A 212 12.87 2.07 2.12
C ARG A 212 13.83 0.89 1.95
N ILE A 213 14.86 0.75 2.79
CA ILE A 213 15.78 -0.39 2.73
C ILE A 213 15.01 -1.69 2.96
N PHE A 214 14.19 -1.76 4.01
CA PHE A 214 13.42 -2.96 4.34
C PHE A 214 12.29 -3.24 3.34
N LEU A 215 11.63 -2.19 2.82
CA LEU A 215 10.63 -2.36 1.75
C LEU A 215 11.23 -2.96 0.47
N LYS A 216 12.47 -2.59 0.11
CA LYS A 216 13.18 -3.18 -1.04
C LYS A 216 13.56 -4.64 -0.82
N ALA A 217 13.89 -5.02 0.40
CA ALA A 217 14.29 -6.39 0.73
C ALA A 217 13.13 -7.39 0.59
N THR A 218 11.88 -6.92 0.63
CA THR A 218 10.67 -7.78 0.51
C THR A 218 10.72 -8.95 1.49
N LEU A 219 10.96 -8.64 2.76
CA LEU A 219 11.17 -9.63 3.83
C LEU A 219 9.98 -10.59 3.95
N ASP A 220 10.26 -11.88 4.13
CA ASP A 220 9.28 -12.82 4.62
C ASP A 220 9.15 -12.72 6.16
N ARG A 221 8.18 -13.43 6.73
CA ARG A 221 7.91 -13.39 8.17
C ARG A 221 9.07 -13.92 9.00
N ASN A 222 9.79 -14.92 8.52
CA ASN A 222 10.94 -15.51 9.23
C ASN A 222 12.13 -14.54 9.24
N GLU A 223 12.47 -13.95 8.08
CA GLU A 223 13.51 -12.93 7.95
C GLU A 223 13.23 -11.71 8.84
N LEU A 224 11.97 -11.26 8.88
CA LEU A 224 11.55 -10.18 9.76
C LEU A 224 11.74 -10.53 11.25
N ASN A 225 11.39 -11.76 11.66
CA ASN A 225 11.56 -12.22 13.02
C ASN A 225 13.05 -12.32 13.41
N ILE A 226 13.92 -12.77 12.49
CA ILE A 226 15.37 -12.77 12.69
C ILE A 226 15.87 -11.34 12.94
N LEU A 227 15.46 -10.37 12.12
CA LEU A 227 15.86 -8.97 12.31
C LEU A 227 15.38 -8.40 13.64
N ARG A 228 14.14 -8.68 14.04
CA ARG A 228 13.61 -8.25 15.34
C ARG A 228 14.35 -8.89 16.51
N GLY A 229 14.72 -10.17 16.38
CA GLY A 229 15.54 -10.87 17.37
C GLY A 229 16.93 -10.25 17.51
N MET A 230 17.60 -9.94 16.40
CA MET A 230 18.89 -9.23 16.39
C MET A 230 18.78 -7.87 17.10
N LEU A 231 17.77 -7.07 16.75
CA LEU A 231 17.55 -5.77 17.39
C LEU A 231 17.33 -5.90 18.90
N THR A 232 16.57 -6.91 19.32
CA THR A 232 16.34 -7.19 20.75
C THR A 232 17.64 -7.55 21.48
N SER A 233 18.51 -8.34 20.85
CA SER A 233 19.80 -8.75 21.45
C SER A 233 20.80 -7.60 21.55
N LEU A 234 20.71 -6.61 20.66
CA LEU A 234 21.56 -5.43 20.66
C LEU A 234 21.03 -4.30 21.57
N ALA A 235 19.79 -4.43 22.07
CA ALA A 235 19.24 -3.46 23.01
C ALA A 235 20.08 -3.44 24.30
N PRO A 236 20.45 -2.25 24.84
CA PRO A 236 21.21 -2.18 26.08
C PRO A 236 20.43 -2.89 27.19
N ALA A 237 21.10 -3.81 27.89
CA ALA A 237 20.51 -4.52 29.02
C ALA A 237 19.93 -3.48 30.01
N LYS A 238 18.67 -3.62 30.40
CA LYS A 238 18.07 -2.78 31.44
C LYS A 238 18.96 -2.91 32.68
N ARG A 239 19.70 -1.85 33.01
CA ARG A 239 20.43 -1.80 34.30
C ARG A 239 19.35 -1.78 35.38
N TYR A 240 19.14 -2.91 36.05
CA TYR A 240 18.41 -2.93 37.30
C TYR A 240 19.23 -2.08 38.29
N PRO A 241 18.64 -1.12 39.01
CA PRO A 241 19.33 -0.46 40.09
C PRO A 241 19.75 -1.54 41.10
N PRO A 242 20.97 -1.43 41.67
CA PRO A 242 21.36 -2.37 42.69
C PRO A 242 20.36 -2.30 43.84
N SER A 243 19.86 -3.46 44.27
CA SER A 243 19.04 -3.59 45.47
C SER A 243 19.81 -2.99 46.63
N SER A 244 19.31 -1.85 47.13
CA SER A 244 19.81 -1.28 48.39
C SER A 244 19.62 -2.28 49.53
N SER A 245 20.73 -2.78 50.04
CA SER A 245 20.83 -3.56 51.28
C SER A 245 20.67 -2.65 52.47
#